data_9d55298b1f921d6e623be4acaa29b75c
#
_entry.id   9d55298b1f921d6e623be4acaa29b75c
#
_cell.length_a   1.000
_cell.length_b   1.000
_cell.length_c   1.000
_cell.angle_alpha   90.00
_cell.angle_beta   90.00
_cell.angle_gamma   90.00
#
_symmetry.space_group_name_H-M   'P 1'
#
loop_
_entity.id
_entity.type
_entity.pdbx_description
1 polymer ?
#
loop_
_entity_poly.entity_id
_entity_poly.type
_entity_poly.pdbx_seq_one_letter_code
_entity_poly.pdbx_strand_id
1 'polypeptide(L)'
;MLTKDELDFLRTQGLTAADVYDGRAQSSAAWKAGVRSAGKTVVLGTPCSSKGHRLRTRSGHCAQCDTAKLSYQKRHNTEGYIYIAGSKLAKLLKVGTCVDIEQRRKNLRHQMYGGISDWEMLFTAKVDAGGKVEGDALTRLSKHKVVRMYDKDGKKQEAAEMLKTSFSVALAAVQESLKAVKATEIRKR
;
A
#
# COMPACT_ATOMS: atom_id res chain seq x y z
N MET A 1 20.89 -0.21 -22.25
CA MET A 1 20.92 -1.50 -21.51
C MET A 1 20.99 -1.25 -20.02
N LEU A 2 20.46 -2.17 -19.20
CA LEU A 2 20.67 -2.22 -17.77
C LEU A 2 22.08 -2.69 -17.45
N THR A 3 22.71 -2.13 -16.42
CA THR A 3 24.01 -2.60 -15.93
C THR A 3 23.85 -3.85 -15.07
N LYS A 4 24.96 -4.53 -14.77
CA LYS A 4 24.96 -5.67 -13.84
C LYS A 4 24.42 -5.27 -12.47
N ASP A 5 24.85 -4.15 -11.92
CA ASP A 5 24.43 -3.66 -10.60
C ASP A 5 22.92 -3.34 -10.58
N GLU A 6 22.37 -2.81 -11.67
CA GLU A 6 20.93 -2.57 -11.79
C GLU A 6 20.14 -3.88 -11.86
N LEU A 7 20.64 -4.88 -12.56
CA LEU A 7 20.01 -6.21 -12.59
C LEU A 7 20.06 -6.89 -11.23
N ASP A 8 21.19 -6.80 -10.52
CA ASP A 8 21.34 -7.34 -9.17
C ASP A 8 20.42 -6.63 -8.19
N PHE A 9 20.33 -5.29 -8.26
CA PHE A 9 19.35 -4.54 -7.46
C PHE A 9 17.91 -4.98 -7.75
N LEU A 10 17.51 -5.09 -9.01
CA LEU A 10 16.16 -5.56 -9.37
C LEU A 10 15.87 -6.93 -8.75
N ARG A 11 16.83 -7.86 -8.82
CA ARG A 11 16.71 -9.21 -8.25
C ARG A 11 16.52 -9.15 -6.73
N THR A 12 17.26 -8.32 -5.99
CA THR A 12 17.08 -8.15 -4.54
C THR A 12 15.71 -7.59 -4.18
N GLN A 13 15.08 -6.86 -5.10
CA GLN A 13 13.73 -6.34 -4.94
C GLN A 13 12.64 -7.30 -5.46
N GLY A 14 12.99 -8.53 -5.90
CA GLY A 14 12.06 -9.49 -6.50
C GLY A 14 11.48 -8.99 -7.83
N LEU A 15 12.29 -8.23 -8.59
CA LEU A 15 11.96 -7.69 -9.91
C LEU A 15 12.92 -8.23 -10.95
N THR A 16 12.52 -8.14 -12.21
CA THR A 16 13.30 -8.56 -13.38
C THR A 16 13.48 -7.41 -14.38
N ALA A 17 14.25 -7.60 -15.41
CA ALA A 17 14.34 -6.65 -16.52
C ALA A 17 12.99 -6.41 -17.22
N ALA A 18 12.10 -7.41 -17.19
CA ALA A 18 10.74 -7.29 -17.73
C ALA A 18 9.89 -6.28 -16.96
N ASP A 19 10.22 -5.95 -15.72
CA ASP A 19 9.51 -4.96 -14.90
C ASP A 19 9.96 -3.52 -15.15
N VAL A 20 10.95 -3.33 -16.05
CA VAL A 20 11.56 -2.03 -16.32
C VAL A 20 10.96 -1.41 -17.59
N TYR A 21 10.55 -0.17 -17.49
CA TYR A 21 10.18 0.68 -18.61
C TYR A 21 11.37 1.55 -19.01
N ASP A 22 11.69 1.63 -20.29
CA ASP A 22 12.73 2.53 -20.77
C ASP A 22 12.14 3.94 -20.97
N GLY A 23 12.42 4.82 -20.03
CA GLY A 23 11.98 6.22 -20.04
C GLY A 23 13.07 7.21 -20.39
N ARG A 24 14.24 6.74 -20.86
CA ARG A 24 15.34 7.60 -21.30
C ARG A 24 14.89 8.46 -22.49
N ALA A 25 15.40 9.67 -22.58
CA ALA A 25 15.06 10.64 -23.60
C ALA A 25 13.56 11.04 -23.65
N GLN A 26 12.76 10.67 -22.65
CA GLN A 26 11.36 11.08 -22.54
C GLN A 26 11.18 12.16 -21.47
N SER A 27 10.19 13.03 -21.65
CA SER A 27 9.78 13.97 -20.61
C SER A 27 9.22 13.24 -19.38
N SER A 28 9.26 13.88 -18.22
CA SER A 28 8.73 13.31 -16.99
C SER A 28 7.25 12.93 -17.09
N ALA A 29 6.45 13.71 -17.80
CA ALA A 29 5.04 13.40 -18.03
C ALA A 29 4.88 12.17 -18.93
N ALA A 30 5.63 12.09 -20.03
CA ALA A 30 5.55 11.00 -20.99
C ALA A 30 5.91 9.65 -20.39
N TRP A 31 7.08 9.51 -19.73
CA TRP A 31 7.45 8.23 -19.15
C TRP A 31 6.58 7.83 -17.94
N LYS A 32 6.03 8.80 -17.16
CA LYS A 32 5.07 8.50 -16.09
C LYS A 32 3.77 7.91 -16.61
N ALA A 33 3.29 8.39 -17.75
CA ALA A 33 2.15 7.79 -18.42
C ALA A 33 2.51 6.42 -19.01
N GLY A 34 3.63 6.32 -19.74
CA GLY A 34 4.09 5.12 -20.41
C GLY A 34 4.35 3.95 -19.47
N VAL A 35 5.02 4.17 -18.33
CA VAL A 35 5.28 3.11 -17.34
C VAL A 35 4.01 2.52 -16.75
N ARG A 36 2.98 3.35 -16.55
CA ARG A 36 1.67 2.91 -16.04
C ARG A 36 0.91 2.12 -17.10
N SER A 37 0.83 2.65 -18.31
CA SER A 37 0.16 2.00 -19.45
C SER A 37 0.79 0.65 -19.77
N ALA A 38 2.13 0.54 -19.71
CA ALA A 38 2.85 -0.71 -19.93
C ALA A 38 2.82 -1.67 -18.73
N GLY A 39 2.19 -1.32 -17.62
CA GLY A 39 2.13 -2.15 -16.40
C GLY A 39 3.49 -2.38 -15.72
N LYS A 40 4.53 -1.60 -16.07
CA LYS A 40 5.89 -1.80 -15.52
C LYS A 40 6.03 -1.18 -14.13
N THR A 41 6.97 -1.72 -13.35
CA THR A 41 7.15 -1.35 -11.93
C THR A 41 8.17 -0.23 -11.75
N VAL A 42 9.25 -0.24 -12.52
CA VAL A 42 10.35 0.75 -12.45
C VAL A 42 10.63 1.34 -13.81
N VAL A 43 11.30 2.48 -13.81
CA VAL A 43 11.70 3.21 -15.01
C VAL A 43 13.21 3.34 -15.06
N LEU A 44 13.83 2.99 -16.18
CA LEU A 44 15.18 3.38 -16.50
C LEU A 44 15.13 4.82 -17.02
N GLY A 45 15.66 5.74 -16.25
CA GLY A 45 15.59 7.18 -16.53
C GLY A 45 16.92 7.89 -16.34
N THR A 46 16.87 9.20 -16.13
CA THR A 46 18.06 10.02 -15.88
C THR A 46 18.73 9.63 -14.56
N PRO A 47 20.07 9.69 -14.47
CA PRO A 47 20.80 9.45 -13.22
C PRO A 47 20.29 10.33 -12.06
N CYS A 48 20.27 9.81 -10.84
CA CYS A 48 19.98 10.63 -9.66
C CYS A 48 21.17 11.49 -9.27
N SER A 49 20.90 12.67 -8.72
CA SER A 49 21.92 13.63 -8.29
C SER A 49 22.84 13.12 -7.17
N SER A 50 22.34 12.16 -6.35
CA SER A 50 23.08 11.69 -5.17
C SER A 50 24.15 10.68 -5.52
N LYS A 51 23.81 9.62 -6.28
CA LYS A 51 24.72 8.48 -6.55
C LYS A 51 24.70 8.00 -8.00
N GLY A 52 24.13 8.76 -8.92
CA GLY A 52 24.09 8.40 -10.34
C GLY A 52 23.16 7.22 -10.70
N HIS A 53 22.34 6.74 -9.77
CA HIS A 53 21.43 5.62 -10.03
C HIS A 53 20.36 6.00 -11.06
N ARG A 54 20.05 5.09 -11.98
CA ARG A 54 19.12 5.34 -13.09
C ARG A 54 17.73 4.74 -12.89
N LEU A 55 17.57 3.81 -11.96
CA LEU A 55 16.26 3.20 -11.70
C LEU A 55 15.37 4.13 -10.85
N ARG A 56 14.16 4.41 -11.36
CA ARG A 56 13.18 5.30 -10.76
C ARG A 56 11.88 4.56 -10.43
N THR A 57 11.20 4.97 -9.39
CA THR A 57 9.82 4.56 -9.14
C THR A 57 8.88 5.21 -10.16
N ARG A 58 7.62 4.76 -10.28
CA ARG A 58 6.59 5.39 -11.14
C ARG A 58 6.33 6.87 -10.82
N SER A 59 6.62 7.31 -9.61
CA SER A 59 6.52 8.70 -9.17
C SER A 59 7.78 9.54 -9.43
N GLY A 60 8.90 8.87 -9.76
CA GLY A 60 10.16 9.54 -10.13
C GLY A 60 11.23 9.54 -9.05
N HIS A 61 10.99 8.99 -7.86
CA HIS A 61 12.01 8.85 -6.83
C HIS A 61 13.08 7.83 -7.27
N CYS A 62 14.33 8.03 -6.83
CA CYS A 62 15.37 7.03 -7.04
C CYS A 62 15.02 5.75 -6.26
N ALA A 63 14.81 4.65 -6.98
CA ALA A 63 14.44 3.37 -6.38
C ALA A 63 15.57 2.75 -5.54
N GLN A 64 16.83 3.06 -5.87
CA GLN A 64 18.02 2.52 -5.21
C GLN A 64 18.45 3.34 -3.99
N CYS A 65 18.23 4.66 -3.97
CA CYS A 65 18.49 5.48 -2.79
C CYS A 65 17.43 5.35 -1.71
N ASP A 66 16.16 5.14 -2.12
CA ASP A 66 15.02 5.01 -1.21
C ASP A 66 14.16 3.80 -1.62
N THR A 67 14.58 2.64 -1.13
CA THR A 67 13.86 1.37 -1.37
C THR A 67 12.49 1.34 -0.71
N ALA A 68 12.24 2.18 0.31
CA ALA A 68 10.93 2.26 0.97
C ALA A 68 9.86 2.79 0.01
N LYS A 69 10.20 3.74 -0.88
CA LYS A 69 9.30 4.23 -1.93
C LYS A 69 8.94 3.16 -2.95
N LEU A 70 9.91 2.32 -3.33
CA LEU A 70 9.65 1.19 -4.22
C LEU A 70 8.78 0.12 -3.53
N SER A 71 9.07 -0.21 -2.29
CA SER A 71 8.29 -1.15 -1.49
C SER A 71 6.86 -0.67 -1.27
N TYR A 72 6.66 0.62 -1.01
CA TYR A 72 5.33 1.24 -0.93
C TYR A 72 4.58 1.10 -2.27
N GLN A 73 5.24 1.45 -3.39
CA GLN A 73 4.64 1.34 -4.72
C GLN A 73 4.25 -0.10 -5.08
N LYS A 74 5.10 -1.08 -4.73
CA LYS A 74 4.79 -2.51 -4.94
C LYS A 74 3.54 -2.91 -4.18
N ARG A 75 3.46 -2.62 -2.89
CA ARG A 75 2.27 -2.91 -2.06
C ARG A 75 1.02 -2.22 -2.58
N HIS A 76 1.15 -0.99 -3.08
CA HIS A 76 0.03 -0.21 -3.60
C HIS A 76 -0.67 -0.86 -4.81
N ASN A 77 0.08 -1.61 -5.63
CA ASN A 77 -0.41 -2.26 -6.85
C ASN A 77 -0.42 -3.80 -6.76
N THR A 78 -0.33 -4.36 -5.56
CA THR A 78 -0.34 -5.81 -5.36
C THR A 78 -1.77 -6.29 -5.13
N GLU A 79 -2.11 -7.44 -5.73
CA GLU A 79 -3.32 -8.17 -5.41
C GLU A 79 -3.32 -8.55 -3.92
N GLY A 80 -4.46 -8.41 -3.30
CA GLY A 80 -4.63 -8.71 -1.88
C GLY A 80 -6.04 -8.40 -1.42
N TYR A 81 -6.21 -8.23 -0.13
CA TYR A 81 -7.49 -7.91 0.47
C TYR A 81 -7.48 -6.50 1.02
N ILE A 82 -8.52 -5.73 0.72
CA ILE A 82 -8.93 -4.59 1.54
C ILE A 82 -9.81 -5.11 2.68
N TYR A 83 -9.64 -4.59 3.88
CA TYR A 83 -10.46 -4.99 5.02
C TYR A 83 -10.90 -3.78 5.87
N ILE A 84 -12.02 -3.97 6.56
CA ILE A 84 -12.43 -3.14 7.70
C ILE A 84 -12.39 -4.03 8.92
N ALA A 85 -11.54 -3.69 9.89
CA ALA A 85 -11.54 -4.30 11.21
C ALA A 85 -12.21 -3.35 12.22
N GLY A 86 -12.87 -3.92 13.21
CA GLY A 86 -13.52 -3.16 14.29
C GLY A 86 -13.18 -3.70 15.66
N SER A 87 -13.14 -2.80 16.64
CA SER A 87 -13.10 -3.11 18.06
C SER A 87 -14.40 -2.66 18.71
N LYS A 88 -15.07 -3.58 19.41
CA LYS A 88 -16.27 -3.27 20.18
C LYS A 88 -15.93 -2.50 21.45
N LEU A 89 -14.83 -2.87 22.11
CA LEU A 89 -14.40 -2.25 23.36
C LEU A 89 -13.95 -0.79 23.13
N ALA A 90 -13.11 -0.57 22.13
CA ALA A 90 -12.60 0.76 21.83
C ALA A 90 -13.57 1.63 20.99
N LYS A 91 -14.61 1.03 20.40
CA LYS A 91 -15.55 1.68 19.45
C LYS A 91 -14.79 2.37 18.29
N LEU A 92 -13.77 1.71 17.77
CA LEU A 92 -12.90 2.18 16.70
C LEU A 92 -12.90 1.18 15.55
N LEU A 93 -12.67 1.71 14.36
CA LEU A 93 -12.46 0.93 13.14
C LEU A 93 -11.04 1.15 12.61
N LYS A 94 -10.60 0.21 11.79
CA LYS A 94 -9.39 0.32 10.97
C LYS A 94 -9.72 -0.13 9.56
N VAL A 95 -9.33 0.67 8.58
CA VAL A 95 -9.23 0.24 7.18
C VAL A 95 -7.77 -0.10 6.89
N GLY A 96 -7.54 -1.14 6.10
CA GLY A 96 -6.19 -1.54 5.74
C GLY A 96 -6.17 -2.63 4.68
N THR A 97 -4.97 -2.96 4.21
CA THR A 97 -4.74 -4.03 3.24
C THR A 97 -3.84 -5.12 3.78
N CYS A 98 -3.97 -6.33 3.22
CA CYS A 98 -3.11 -7.46 3.51
C CYS A 98 -3.16 -8.49 2.38
N VAL A 99 -2.23 -9.42 2.38
CA VAL A 99 -2.23 -10.57 1.46
C VAL A 99 -3.01 -11.74 2.06
N ASP A 100 -2.95 -11.91 3.38
CA ASP A 100 -3.62 -12.97 4.13
C ASP A 100 -4.47 -12.37 5.26
N ILE A 101 -5.77 -12.58 5.19
CA ILE A 101 -6.76 -12.05 6.15
C ILE A 101 -6.64 -12.71 7.53
N GLU A 102 -6.46 -14.03 7.58
CA GLU A 102 -6.38 -14.73 8.86
C GLU A 102 -5.09 -14.39 9.61
N GLN A 103 -3.97 -14.33 8.88
CA GLN A 103 -2.71 -13.89 9.48
C GLN A 103 -2.80 -12.42 9.93
N ARG A 104 -3.47 -11.57 9.14
CA ARG A 104 -3.66 -10.14 9.50
C ARG A 104 -4.51 -9.99 10.75
N ARG A 105 -5.59 -10.74 10.88
CA ARG A 105 -6.45 -10.76 12.06
C ARG A 105 -5.66 -11.14 13.32
N LYS A 106 -4.89 -12.23 13.23
CA LYS A 106 -4.01 -12.67 14.32
C LYS A 106 -3.00 -11.59 14.70
N ASN A 107 -2.36 -10.97 13.71
CA ASN A 107 -1.35 -9.93 13.94
C ASN A 107 -1.94 -8.68 14.60
N LEU A 108 -3.12 -8.21 14.19
CA LEU A 108 -3.77 -7.05 14.82
C LEU A 108 -4.04 -7.28 16.30
N ARG A 109 -4.48 -8.48 16.67
CA ARG A 109 -4.75 -8.87 18.07
C ARG A 109 -3.47 -9.05 18.87
N HIS A 110 -2.54 -9.86 18.36
CA HIS A 110 -1.30 -10.19 19.04
C HIS A 110 -0.42 -8.95 19.28
N GLN A 111 -0.31 -8.08 18.27
CA GLN A 111 0.44 -6.83 18.39
C GLN A 111 -0.33 -5.74 19.14
N MET A 112 -1.54 -6.01 19.59
CA MET A 112 -2.43 -5.03 20.23
C MET A 112 -2.41 -3.69 19.47
N TYR A 113 -2.66 -3.72 18.16
CA TYR A 113 -2.56 -2.54 17.30
C TYR A 113 -3.40 -1.37 17.88
N GLY A 114 -2.74 -0.23 18.11
CA GLY A 114 -3.36 0.92 18.78
C GLY A 114 -3.74 0.69 20.25
N GLY A 115 -3.14 -0.30 20.92
CA GLY A 115 -3.47 -0.70 22.29
C GLY A 115 -4.79 -1.47 22.40
N ILE A 116 -5.19 -2.18 21.35
CA ILE A 116 -6.50 -2.84 21.24
C ILE A 116 -6.31 -4.33 20.92
N SER A 117 -6.89 -5.21 21.72
CA SER A 117 -6.77 -6.66 21.59
C SER A 117 -7.97 -7.35 20.91
N ASP A 118 -9.14 -6.71 20.84
CA ASP A 118 -10.40 -7.29 20.39
C ASP A 118 -10.74 -6.98 18.91
N TRP A 119 -9.72 -6.79 18.05
CA TRP A 119 -9.92 -6.57 16.63
C TRP A 119 -10.63 -7.74 15.95
N GLU A 120 -11.75 -7.44 15.25
CA GLU A 120 -12.52 -8.38 14.42
C GLU A 120 -12.61 -7.89 12.99
N MET A 121 -12.52 -8.81 12.01
CA MET A 121 -12.76 -8.49 10.61
C MET A 121 -14.26 -8.35 10.36
N LEU A 122 -14.70 -7.16 9.96
CA LEU A 122 -16.11 -6.84 9.69
C LEU A 122 -16.43 -6.86 8.20
N PHE A 123 -15.44 -6.56 7.37
CA PHE A 123 -15.55 -6.56 5.92
C PHE A 123 -14.22 -6.96 5.30
N THR A 124 -14.27 -7.74 4.22
CA THR A 124 -13.12 -8.06 3.38
C THR A 124 -13.53 -8.14 1.91
N ALA A 125 -12.67 -7.71 1.02
CA ALA A 125 -12.80 -7.93 -0.42
C ALA A 125 -11.42 -8.15 -1.04
N LYS A 126 -11.30 -9.12 -1.93
CA LYS A 126 -10.08 -9.35 -2.71
C LYS A 126 -10.02 -8.37 -3.86
N VAL A 127 -8.90 -7.70 -4.05
CA VAL A 127 -8.71 -6.62 -5.03
C VAL A 127 -7.35 -6.73 -5.70
N ASP A 128 -7.25 -6.23 -6.92
CA ASP A 128 -6.01 -6.21 -7.72
C ASP A 128 -5.07 -5.05 -7.36
N ALA A 129 -5.56 -4.03 -6.63
CA ALA A 129 -4.80 -2.84 -6.24
C ALA A 129 -5.16 -2.38 -4.81
N GLY A 130 -4.86 -3.23 -3.81
CA GLY A 130 -5.28 -3.03 -2.42
C GLY A 130 -4.88 -1.66 -1.85
N GLY A 131 -3.61 -1.28 -1.99
CA GLY A 131 -3.13 -0.02 -1.44
C GLY A 131 -3.74 1.23 -2.09
N LYS A 132 -4.17 1.14 -3.36
CA LYS A 132 -4.91 2.23 -4.00
C LYS A 132 -6.29 2.40 -3.37
N VAL A 133 -7.01 1.29 -3.16
CA VAL A 133 -8.32 1.29 -2.51
C VAL A 133 -8.22 1.80 -1.06
N GLU A 134 -7.22 1.34 -0.31
CA GLU A 134 -6.96 1.80 1.05
C GLU A 134 -6.71 3.31 1.10
N GLY A 135 -5.81 3.82 0.25
CA GLY A 135 -5.47 5.24 0.21
C GLY A 135 -6.67 6.13 -0.14
N ASP A 136 -7.50 5.73 -1.12
CA ASP A 136 -8.70 6.47 -1.49
C ASP A 136 -9.75 6.42 -0.36
N ALA A 137 -10.00 5.24 0.22
CA ALA A 137 -10.93 5.10 1.34
C ALA A 137 -10.49 5.94 2.56
N LEU A 138 -9.20 5.90 2.93
CA LEU A 138 -8.66 6.71 4.03
C LEU A 138 -8.69 8.21 3.76
N THR A 139 -8.58 8.63 2.51
CA THR A 139 -8.76 10.03 2.10
C THR A 139 -10.20 10.47 2.32
N ARG A 140 -11.18 9.66 1.90
CA ARG A 140 -12.62 9.91 2.13
C ARG A 140 -12.97 9.95 3.62
N LEU A 141 -12.29 9.17 4.44
CA LEU A 141 -12.49 9.04 5.88
C LEU A 141 -11.59 9.97 6.71
N SER A 142 -10.86 10.89 6.09
CA SER A 142 -9.85 11.73 6.75
C SER A 142 -10.35 12.47 7.99
N LYS A 143 -11.59 12.98 7.96
CA LYS A 143 -12.24 13.67 9.09
C LYS A 143 -12.55 12.77 10.30
N HIS A 144 -12.49 11.46 10.13
CA HIS A 144 -12.76 10.47 11.17
C HIS A 144 -11.49 9.87 11.75
N LYS A 145 -10.31 10.26 11.25
CA LYS A 145 -9.03 9.74 11.70
C LYS A 145 -8.79 9.98 13.19
N VAL A 146 -8.26 8.93 13.83
CA VAL A 146 -7.79 8.98 15.22
C VAL A 146 -6.40 8.38 15.25
N VAL A 147 -5.48 9.02 15.95
CA VAL A 147 -4.13 8.56 16.18
C VAL A 147 -4.01 8.04 17.61
N ARG A 148 -3.43 6.86 17.79
CA ARG A 148 -3.09 6.32 19.11
C ARG A 148 -1.66 5.82 19.13
N MET A 149 -0.97 6.05 20.24
CA MET A 149 0.33 5.44 20.48
C MET A 149 0.14 4.06 21.12
N TYR A 150 0.96 3.10 20.74
CA TYR A 150 0.98 1.77 21.35
C TYR A 150 2.40 1.21 21.35
N ASP A 151 2.65 0.22 22.21
CA ASP A 151 3.94 -0.45 22.27
C ASP A 151 3.95 -1.64 21.29
N LYS A 152 4.98 -1.69 20.47
CA LYS A 152 5.25 -2.82 19.59
C LYS A 152 6.72 -3.20 19.72
N ASP A 153 6.98 -4.41 20.15
CA ASP A 153 8.34 -4.96 20.32
C ASP A 153 9.24 -4.02 21.16
N GLY A 154 8.68 -3.45 22.24
CA GLY A 154 9.37 -2.53 23.15
C GLY A 154 9.59 -1.12 22.60
N LYS A 155 8.96 -0.78 21.47
CA LYS A 155 9.05 0.56 20.85
C LYS A 155 7.68 1.19 20.74
N LYS A 156 7.59 2.48 21.10
CA LYS A 156 6.37 3.27 20.87
C LYS A 156 6.15 3.49 19.36
N GLN A 157 4.97 3.12 18.89
CA GLN A 157 4.55 3.29 17.50
C GLN A 157 3.21 4.00 17.43
N GLU A 158 3.02 4.70 16.31
CA GLU A 158 1.78 5.40 16.00
C GLU A 158 0.85 4.49 15.18
N ALA A 159 -0.40 4.37 15.62
CA ALA A 159 -1.49 3.76 14.87
C ALA A 159 -2.31 4.87 14.18
N ALA A 160 -1.92 5.23 12.97
CA ALA A 160 -2.49 6.36 12.22
C ALA A 160 -3.70 6.02 11.33
N GLU A 161 -4.01 4.73 11.17
CA GLU A 161 -5.07 4.26 10.26
C GLU A 161 -6.35 3.88 11.01
N MET A 162 -6.55 4.44 12.21
CA MET A 162 -7.74 4.22 13.01
C MET A 162 -8.78 5.30 12.77
N LEU A 163 -10.04 4.91 12.93
CA LEU A 163 -11.19 5.73 12.59
C LEU A 163 -12.22 5.69 13.71
N LYS A 164 -12.70 6.84 14.13
CA LYS A 164 -13.85 6.99 15.03
C LYS A 164 -15.09 7.33 14.19
N THR A 165 -15.75 6.29 13.71
CA THR A 165 -16.94 6.40 12.85
C THR A 165 -17.78 5.12 12.93
N SER A 166 -18.99 5.13 12.36
CA SER A 166 -19.80 3.93 12.22
C SER A 166 -19.28 3.00 11.13
N PHE A 167 -19.59 1.70 11.26
CA PHE A 167 -19.24 0.72 10.24
C PHE A 167 -19.89 1.06 8.87
N SER A 168 -21.13 1.55 8.86
CA SER A 168 -21.83 1.95 7.63
C SER A 168 -21.09 3.05 6.87
N VAL A 169 -20.57 4.06 7.56
CA VAL A 169 -19.79 5.15 6.94
C VAL A 169 -18.45 4.63 6.39
N ALA A 170 -17.74 3.81 7.15
CA ALA A 170 -16.49 3.22 6.68
C ALA A 170 -16.71 2.29 5.48
N LEU A 171 -17.78 1.47 5.53
CA LEU A 171 -18.16 0.56 4.44
C LEU A 171 -18.50 1.33 3.16
N ALA A 172 -19.29 2.39 3.26
CA ALA A 172 -19.65 3.23 2.11
C ALA A 172 -18.42 3.84 1.44
N ALA A 173 -17.45 4.33 2.22
CA ALA A 173 -16.21 4.87 1.69
C ALA A 173 -15.36 3.80 0.98
N VAL A 174 -15.24 2.60 1.56
CA VAL A 174 -14.53 1.48 0.93
C VAL A 174 -15.24 1.01 -0.33
N GLN A 175 -16.57 0.87 -0.31
CA GLN A 175 -17.35 0.46 -1.48
C GLN A 175 -17.24 1.46 -2.64
N GLU A 176 -17.21 2.76 -2.34
CA GLU A 176 -16.99 3.78 -3.37
C GLU A 176 -15.60 3.65 -3.99
N SER A 177 -14.58 3.38 -3.16
CA SER A 177 -13.20 3.18 -3.64
C SER A 177 -13.05 1.88 -4.45
N LEU A 178 -13.86 0.86 -4.18
CA LEU A 178 -13.88 -0.40 -4.93
C LEU A 178 -14.40 -0.27 -6.36
N LYS A 179 -15.19 0.76 -6.68
CA LYS A 179 -15.70 0.98 -8.04
C LYS A 179 -14.60 1.18 -9.10
N ALA A 180 -13.41 1.60 -8.67
CA ALA A 180 -12.26 1.89 -9.54
C ALA A 180 -11.32 0.69 -9.77
N VAL A 181 -11.65 -0.48 -9.21
CA VAL A 181 -10.81 -1.69 -9.25
C VAL A 181 -11.66 -2.95 -9.40
N LYS A 182 -11.03 -4.05 -9.82
CA LYS A 182 -11.70 -5.36 -9.84
C LYS A 182 -11.73 -5.90 -8.40
N ALA A 183 -12.91 -6.16 -7.88
CA ALA A 183 -13.11 -6.75 -6.55
C ALA A 183 -13.84 -8.08 -6.65
N THR A 184 -13.39 -9.06 -5.87
CA THR A 184 -13.98 -10.41 -5.75
C THR A 184 -13.99 -10.84 -4.29
N GLU A 185 -14.54 -12.02 -3.98
CA GLU A 185 -14.56 -12.61 -2.62
C GLU A 185 -15.03 -11.62 -1.52
N ILE A 186 -16.09 -10.86 -1.83
CA ILE A 186 -16.61 -9.87 -0.90
C ILE A 186 -17.33 -10.57 0.26
N ARG A 187 -16.88 -10.32 1.48
CA ARG A 187 -17.51 -10.84 2.72
C ARG A 187 -17.83 -9.68 3.66
N LYS A 188 -19.03 -9.72 4.21
CA LYS A 188 -19.51 -8.78 5.24
C LYS A 188 -20.05 -9.61 6.41
N ARG A 189 -19.65 -9.25 7.63
CA ARG A 189 -20.17 -9.81 8.88
C ARG A 189 -21.30 -8.95 9.45
#